data_f97cf46ace63607b2e14e38287f93c65
#
_entry.id   f97cf46ace63607b2e14e38287f93c65
#
_cell.length_a   1.000
_cell.length_b   1.000
_cell.length_c   1.000
_cell.angle_alpha   90.00
_cell.angle_beta   90.00
_cell.angle_gamma   90.00
#
_symmetry.space_group_name_H-M   'P 1'
#
loop_
_entity.id
_entity.type
_entity.pdbx_description
1 polymer ?
#
loop_
_entity_poly.entity_id
_entity_poly.type
_entity_poly.pdbx_seq_one_letter_code
_entity_poly.pdbx_strand_id
1 'polypeptide(L)'
;MAQTSGGLPGATLRRVVEHINSNVHRGPRLAELSALAHLSVFHFARLFKLSTGLPPHRFVVRQRIEHAKVLLARGDVPIAAVARGVGFRTASHFTSAF
;
A
#
# COMPACT_ATOMS: atom_id res chain seq x y z
N MET A 1 7.51 -12.52 -22.74
CA MET A 1 7.53 -12.45 -22.18
C MET A 1 7.74 -12.53 -21.16
N ALA A 2 7.75 -12.40 -20.98
CA ALA A 2 8.03 -12.53 -20.14
C ALA A 2 7.73 -12.57 -19.19
N GLN A 3 7.45 -12.63 -18.83
CA GLN A 3 7.20 -12.68 -17.90
C GLN A 3 7.27 -13.02 -17.03
N THR A 4 7.02 -12.79 -16.75
CA THR A 4 7.29 -13.02 -15.86
C THR A 4 7.35 -13.83 -14.90
N SER A 5 7.80 -13.98 -14.68
CA SER A 5 8.38 -14.94 -13.80
C SER A 5 7.74 -14.99 -12.45
N GLY A 6 6.49 -15.38 -12.38
CA GLY A 6 5.80 -15.67 -11.13
C GLY A 6 5.15 -14.51 -10.40
N GLY A 7 5.26 -13.31 -10.91
CA GLY A 7 4.55 -12.17 -10.33
C GLY A 7 3.11 -12.10 -10.79
N LEU A 8 2.39 -11.09 -10.33
CA LEU A 8 1.03 -10.81 -10.79
C LEU A 8 1.06 -10.29 -12.22
N PRO A 9 0.05 -10.62 -13.04
CA PRO A 9 -0.09 -9.99 -14.35
C PRO A 9 -0.14 -8.47 -14.21
N GLY A 10 0.42 -7.76 -15.19
CA GLY A 10 0.54 -6.30 -15.10
C GLY A 10 -0.79 -5.59 -14.85
N ALA A 11 -1.84 -5.99 -15.54
CA ALA A 11 -3.15 -5.36 -15.36
C ALA A 11 -3.71 -5.61 -13.95
N THR A 12 -3.51 -6.81 -13.43
CA THR A 12 -3.94 -7.17 -12.08
C THR A 12 -3.16 -6.36 -11.04
N LEU A 13 -1.86 -6.29 -11.21
CA LEU A 13 -1.00 -5.52 -10.30
C LEU A 13 -1.43 -4.04 -10.28
N ARG A 14 -1.66 -3.47 -11.45
CA ARG A 14 -2.09 -2.07 -11.55
C ARG A 14 -3.39 -1.84 -10.80
N ARG A 15 -4.36 -2.73 -10.98
CA ARG A 15 -5.65 -2.62 -10.32
C ARG A 15 -5.52 -2.70 -8.79
N VAL A 16 -4.68 -3.61 -8.31
CA VAL A 16 -4.44 -3.77 -6.88
C VAL A 16 -3.76 -2.52 -6.31
N VAL A 17 -2.72 -2.03 -6.99
CA VAL A 17 -1.99 -0.84 -6.54
C VAL A 17 -2.89 0.40 -6.54
N GLU A 18 -3.73 0.56 -7.56
CA GLU A 18 -4.69 1.66 -7.59
C GLU A 18 -5.67 1.59 -6.42
N HIS A 19 -6.14 0.38 -6.10
CA HIS A 19 -7.03 0.20 -4.98
C HIS A 19 -6.35 0.54 -3.66
N ILE A 20 -5.09 0.14 -3.48
CA ILE A 20 -4.31 0.49 -2.30
C ILE A 20 -4.20 2.00 -2.17
N ASN A 21 -3.81 2.68 -3.24
CA ASN A 21 -3.61 4.13 -3.19
C ASN A 21 -4.90 4.91 -2.97
N SER A 22 -6.02 4.40 -3.43
CA SER A 22 -7.32 5.03 -3.21
C SER A 22 -7.83 4.80 -1.79
N ASN A 23 -7.23 3.89 -1.04
CA ASN A 23 -7.74 3.47 0.27
C ASN A 23 -6.66 3.43 1.35
N VAL A 24 -5.54 4.14 1.17
CA VAL A 24 -4.42 4.07 2.13
C VAL A 24 -4.84 4.48 3.55
N HIS A 25 -5.73 5.46 3.65
CA HIS A 25 -6.19 5.96 4.94
C HIS A 25 -6.97 4.90 5.73
N ARG A 26 -7.67 4.03 5.01
CA ARG A 26 -8.49 2.97 5.60
C ARG A 26 -7.67 1.71 5.90
N GLY A 27 -6.60 1.50 5.14
CA GLY A 27 -5.80 0.30 5.26
C GLY A 27 -6.50 -0.93 4.70
N PRO A 28 -6.48 -1.12 3.36
CA PRO A 28 -7.16 -2.25 2.75
C PRO A 28 -6.63 -3.58 3.30
N ARG A 29 -7.54 -4.51 3.54
CA ARG A 29 -7.20 -5.82 4.09
C ARG A 29 -6.59 -6.71 3.03
N LEU A 30 -5.74 -7.63 3.45
CA LEU A 30 -5.13 -8.61 2.56
C LEU A 30 -6.18 -9.42 1.81
N ALA A 31 -7.26 -9.84 2.50
CA ALA A 31 -8.34 -10.59 1.86
C ALA A 31 -9.02 -9.79 0.75
N GLU A 32 -9.18 -8.49 0.96
CA GLU A 32 -9.74 -7.59 -0.03
C GLU A 32 -8.87 -7.52 -1.28
N LEU A 33 -7.58 -7.39 -1.09
CA LEU A 33 -6.63 -7.31 -2.20
C LEU A 33 -6.53 -8.63 -2.97
N SER A 34 -6.48 -9.74 -2.24
CA SER A 34 -6.42 -11.04 -2.88
C SER A 34 -7.68 -11.33 -3.69
N ALA A 35 -8.84 -10.86 -3.23
CA ALA A 35 -10.10 -11.01 -3.97
C ALA A 35 -10.05 -10.25 -5.28
N LEU A 36 -9.43 -9.07 -5.32
CA LEU A 36 -9.26 -8.32 -6.56
C LEU A 36 -8.44 -9.08 -7.58
N ALA A 37 -7.50 -9.88 -7.10
CA ALA A 37 -6.63 -10.68 -7.97
C ALA A 37 -7.19 -12.07 -8.24
N HIS A 38 -8.33 -12.42 -7.65
CA HIS A 38 -8.94 -13.74 -7.78
C HIS A 38 -8.00 -14.85 -7.31
N LEU A 39 -7.27 -14.60 -6.23
CA LEU A 39 -6.28 -15.54 -5.69
C LEU A 39 -6.53 -15.77 -4.21
N SER A 40 -5.99 -16.89 -3.69
CA SER A 40 -5.97 -17.11 -2.25
C SER A 40 -5.06 -16.05 -1.59
N VAL A 41 -5.25 -15.84 -0.30
CA VAL A 41 -4.45 -14.88 0.46
C VAL A 41 -2.95 -15.20 0.36
N PHE A 42 -2.58 -16.48 0.53
CA PHE A 42 -1.18 -16.88 0.48
C PHE A 42 -0.58 -16.71 -0.91
N HIS A 43 -1.31 -17.14 -1.92
CA HIS A 43 -0.83 -17.06 -3.29
C HIS A 43 -0.68 -15.59 -3.71
N PHE A 44 -1.67 -14.78 -3.37
CA PHE A 44 -1.61 -13.34 -3.67
C PHE A 44 -0.39 -12.70 -3.01
N ALA A 45 -0.20 -12.93 -1.70
CA ALA A 45 0.90 -12.30 -0.97
C ALA A 45 2.25 -12.64 -1.59
N ARG A 46 2.43 -13.90 -1.99
CA ARG A 46 3.68 -14.35 -2.60
C ARG A 46 3.91 -13.67 -3.95
N LEU A 47 2.89 -13.67 -4.80
CA LEU A 47 3.03 -13.06 -6.13
C LEU A 47 3.18 -11.55 -6.05
N PHE A 48 2.50 -10.92 -5.10
CA PHE A 48 2.61 -9.48 -4.91
C PHE A 48 4.05 -9.11 -4.50
N LYS A 49 4.64 -9.88 -3.60
CA LYS A 49 6.02 -9.63 -3.19
C LYS A 49 6.99 -9.83 -4.36
N LEU A 50 6.76 -10.84 -5.19
CA LEU A 50 7.58 -11.06 -6.38
C LEU A 50 7.49 -9.89 -7.35
N SER A 51 6.30 -9.30 -7.49
CA SER A 51 6.10 -8.17 -8.40
C SER A 51 6.67 -6.85 -7.88
N THR A 52 6.56 -6.60 -6.58
CA THR A 52 6.86 -5.28 -6.01
C THR A 52 8.11 -5.26 -5.14
N GLY A 53 8.58 -6.42 -4.71
CA GLY A 53 9.69 -6.52 -3.78
C GLY A 53 9.26 -6.42 -2.32
N LEU A 54 7.98 -6.17 -2.04
CA LEU A 54 7.47 -6.02 -0.69
C LEU A 54 6.21 -6.82 -0.47
N PRO A 55 6.03 -7.40 0.72
CA PRO A 55 4.73 -8.00 1.08
C PRO A 55 3.64 -6.91 1.07
N PRO A 56 2.37 -7.28 0.85
CA PRO A 56 1.30 -6.27 0.73
C PRO A 56 1.21 -5.30 1.89
N HIS A 57 1.30 -5.77 3.11
CA HIS A 57 1.20 -4.93 4.31
C HIS A 57 2.30 -3.85 4.32
N ARG A 58 3.53 -4.23 3.96
CA ARG A 58 4.63 -3.26 3.93
C ARG A 58 4.49 -2.29 2.77
N PHE A 59 3.94 -2.76 1.66
CA PHE A 59 3.67 -1.90 0.52
C PHE A 59 2.63 -0.83 0.90
N VAL A 60 1.58 -1.21 1.64
CA VAL A 60 0.57 -0.24 2.09
C VAL A 60 1.20 0.83 2.98
N VAL A 61 2.05 0.42 3.93
CA VAL A 61 2.74 1.38 4.80
C VAL A 61 3.60 2.33 3.97
N ARG A 62 4.32 1.80 3.00
CA ARG A 62 5.15 2.63 2.12
C ARG A 62 4.31 3.65 1.35
N GLN A 63 3.14 3.23 0.86
CA GLN A 63 2.25 4.14 0.14
C GLN A 63 1.68 5.22 1.06
N ARG A 64 1.41 4.89 2.33
CA ARG A 64 1.00 5.88 3.32
C ARG A 64 2.08 6.94 3.50
N ILE A 65 3.34 6.52 3.57
CA ILE A 65 4.47 7.45 3.70
C ILE A 65 4.56 8.35 2.46
N GLU A 66 4.41 7.78 1.26
CA GLU A 66 4.47 8.57 0.04
C GLU A 66 3.36 9.62 -0.03
N HIS A 67 2.15 9.25 0.38
CA HIS A 67 1.04 10.19 0.47
C HIS A 67 1.31 11.28 1.51
N ALA A 68 1.91 10.90 2.64
CA ALA A 68 2.24 11.86 3.70
C ALA A 68 3.27 12.87 3.24
N LYS A 69 4.26 12.44 2.43
CA LYS A 69 5.28 13.36 1.91
C LYS A 69 4.65 14.49 1.10
N VAL A 70 3.64 14.17 0.31
CA VAL A 70 2.93 15.19 -0.47
C VAL A 70 2.26 16.22 0.45
N LEU A 71 1.58 15.74 1.50
CA LEU A 71 0.90 16.61 2.44
C LEU A 71 1.88 17.46 3.25
N LEU A 72 2.99 16.85 3.69
CA LEU A 72 4.02 17.56 4.45
C LEU A 72 4.70 18.64 3.63
N ALA A 73 4.86 18.41 2.33
CA ALA A 73 5.49 19.37 1.44
C ALA A 73 4.68 20.68 1.33
N ARG A 74 3.39 20.64 1.62
CA ARG A 74 2.55 21.83 1.63
C ARG A 74 2.87 22.74 2.81
N GLY A 75 3.29 22.17 3.94
CA GLY A 75 3.73 22.92 5.09
C GLY A 75 2.65 23.57 5.94
N ASP A 76 1.38 23.37 5.61
CA ASP A 76 0.27 24.05 6.28
C ASP A 76 -0.58 23.10 7.14
N VAL A 77 -0.17 21.86 7.30
CA VAL A 77 -0.94 20.88 8.05
C VAL A 77 -0.08 20.31 9.18
N PRO A 78 -0.60 20.27 10.43
CA PRO A 78 0.17 19.67 11.54
C PRO A 78 0.49 18.20 11.27
N ILE A 79 1.64 17.75 11.75
CA ILE A 79 2.08 16.38 11.52
C ILE A 79 1.08 15.35 12.03
N ALA A 80 0.39 15.62 13.14
CA ALA A 80 -0.62 14.72 13.68
C ALA A 80 -1.80 14.57 12.71
N ALA A 81 -2.20 15.65 12.07
CA ALA A 81 -3.29 15.60 11.09
C ALA A 81 -2.86 14.85 9.83
N VAL A 82 -1.61 15.04 9.40
CA VAL A 82 -1.06 14.29 8.25
C VAL A 82 -1.05 12.80 8.57
N ALA A 83 -0.57 12.42 9.75
CA ALA A 83 -0.50 11.03 10.16
C ALA A 83 -1.88 10.36 10.10
N ARG A 84 -2.89 11.03 10.68
CA ARG A 84 -4.26 10.49 10.66
C ARG A 84 -4.83 10.45 9.25
N GLY A 85 -4.55 11.47 8.47
CA GLY A 85 -5.05 11.56 7.09
C GLY A 85 -4.55 10.46 6.18
N VAL A 86 -3.38 9.87 6.49
CA VAL A 86 -2.85 8.76 5.70
C VAL A 86 -2.99 7.41 6.40
N GLY A 87 -3.74 7.35 7.51
CA GLY A 87 -4.12 6.09 8.13
C GLY A 87 -3.34 5.64 9.34
N PHE A 88 -2.43 6.45 9.87
CA PHE A 88 -1.74 6.13 11.11
C PHE A 88 -2.58 6.59 12.31
N ARG A 89 -2.52 5.83 13.40
CA ARG A 89 -3.29 6.17 14.58
C ARG A 89 -2.77 7.41 15.29
N THR A 90 -1.45 7.54 15.35
CA THR A 90 -0.81 8.61 16.11
C THR A 90 0.36 9.15 15.31
N ALA A 91 0.82 10.35 15.68
CA ALA A 91 2.02 10.93 15.11
C ALA A 91 3.25 10.08 15.41
N SER A 92 3.31 9.49 16.61
CA SER A 92 4.41 8.60 16.99
C SER A 92 4.50 7.39 16.08
N HIS A 93 3.36 6.77 15.80
CA HIS A 93 3.31 5.62 14.90
C HIS A 93 3.78 6.00 13.50
N PHE A 94 3.34 7.17 13.02
CA PHE A 94 3.75 7.68 11.72
C PHE A 94 5.26 7.92 11.68
N THR A 95 5.83 8.60 12.67
CA THR A 95 7.26 8.90 12.67
C THR A 95 8.11 7.64 12.79
N SER A 96 7.64 6.63 13.51
CA SER A 96 8.35 5.35 13.58
C SER A 96 8.39 4.64 12.22
N ALA A 97 7.33 4.78 11.41
CA ALA A 97 7.28 4.18 10.08
C ALA A 97 8.04 5.02 9.06
N PHE A 98 8.12 6.32 9.29
CA PHE A 98 8.74 7.26 8.37
C PHE A 98 10.26 7.12 8.41
#